data_0d4348a9f7afeb78ec6f56c78e1e1a1e
#
_entry.id   0d4348a9f7afeb78ec6f56c78e1e1a1e
#
_cell.length_a   1.000
_cell.length_b   1.000
_cell.length_c   1.000
_cell.angle_alpha   90.00
_cell.angle_beta   90.00
_cell.angle_gamma   90.00
#
_symmetry.space_group_name_H-M   'P 1'
#
loop_
_entity.id
_entity.type
_entity.pdbx_description
1 polymer ?
#
loop_
_entity_poly.entity_id
_entity_poly.type
_entity_poly.pdbx_seq_one_letter_code
_entity_poly.pdbx_strand_id
1 'polypeptide(L)'
;LYVTDVLLEEVSEGVLSGVVTNGQTPLEGVEVTIKDSETKCTTDEKGFYEFKELEAGNYTLTFNKTGYRYIEQSDIIVEMGDTAKINTTLEELPTYSVSGKIVNSKNEPISHAQVSITGYTDYSTESGSDGTFIFPQVYQSNLYALTIERYGLSNDTLTLNVENSNIVLDDIILKDKPLPPYSLQAEIQGEQVKLEWKEPMDTRLFRHDNGIHGGRLGTTGSTVKSVYGSVFRTPTKLTGMTWFTENYLTTHHTVNIFVFDLDAEGEPTSTILYSQTNVPNKDMEWSSFEFPEPINAPNG
;
A
#
# COMPACT_ATOMS: atom_id res chain seq x y z
N LEU A 1 39.37 -2.12 -58.13
CA LEU A 1 38.31 -2.25 -57.18
C LEU A 1 38.44 -3.63 -56.50
N TYR A 2 38.90 -3.66 -55.26
CA TYR A 2 38.91 -4.91 -54.48
C TYR A 2 37.57 -5.01 -53.81
N VAL A 3 36.76 -5.99 -54.16
CA VAL A 3 35.58 -6.41 -53.42
C VAL A 3 36.06 -7.50 -52.46
N THR A 4 36.11 -7.19 -51.17
CA THR A 4 36.26 -8.20 -50.13
C THR A 4 34.87 -8.80 -49.90
N ASP A 5 34.71 -10.08 -50.21
CA ASP A 5 33.54 -10.84 -49.79
C ASP A 5 33.49 -10.81 -48.27
N VAL A 6 32.47 -10.15 -47.70
CA VAL A 6 32.15 -10.24 -46.30
C VAL A 6 31.32 -11.53 -46.13
N LEU A 7 31.95 -12.57 -45.62
CA LEU A 7 31.22 -13.74 -45.12
C LEU A 7 30.40 -13.30 -43.89
N LEU A 8 29.09 -13.23 -44.09
CA LEU A 8 28.18 -13.16 -42.95
C LEU A 8 28.04 -14.61 -42.43
N GLU A 9 28.64 -14.90 -41.28
CA GLU A 9 28.32 -16.10 -40.55
C GLU A 9 26.90 -15.94 -40.00
N GLU A 10 26.01 -16.86 -40.31
CA GLU A 10 24.69 -16.97 -39.69
C GLU A 10 24.93 -17.40 -38.23
N VAL A 11 24.79 -16.47 -37.31
CA VAL A 11 24.87 -16.78 -35.87
C VAL A 11 23.61 -17.56 -35.54
N SER A 12 23.72 -18.88 -35.41
CA SER A 12 22.60 -19.71 -34.98
C SER A 12 22.45 -19.52 -33.45
N GLU A 13 21.38 -18.85 -33.08
CA GLU A 13 21.02 -18.57 -31.68
C GLU A 13 20.43 -19.81 -31.03
N GLY A 14 20.68 -19.98 -29.74
CA GLY A 14 20.10 -21.05 -28.92
C GLY A 14 18.77 -20.67 -28.32
N VAL A 15 18.04 -21.65 -27.85
CA VAL A 15 16.76 -21.49 -27.11
C VAL A 15 16.87 -22.15 -25.74
N LEU A 16 16.31 -21.51 -24.72
CA LEU A 16 16.16 -22.09 -23.41
C LEU A 16 14.68 -22.06 -23.05
N SER A 17 14.11 -23.22 -22.73
CA SER A 17 12.68 -23.35 -22.45
C SER A 17 12.41 -24.40 -21.37
N GLY A 18 11.21 -24.40 -20.82
CA GLY A 18 10.82 -25.41 -19.86
C GLY A 18 9.42 -25.21 -19.31
N VAL A 19 9.07 -26.06 -18.37
CA VAL A 19 7.80 -26.02 -17.65
C VAL A 19 8.07 -25.92 -16.17
N VAL A 20 7.36 -25.02 -15.50
CA VAL A 20 7.37 -24.87 -14.04
C VAL A 20 6.09 -25.47 -13.46
N THR A 21 6.24 -26.28 -12.43
CA THR A 21 5.12 -26.95 -11.73
C THR A 21 5.26 -26.81 -10.22
N ASN A 22 4.20 -27.14 -9.47
CA ASN A 22 4.29 -27.40 -8.00
C ASN A 22 4.43 -28.88 -7.65
N GLY A 23 4.80 -29.71 -8.63
CA GLY A 23 4.86 -31.16 -8.50
C GLY A 23 3.56 -31.88 -8.90
N GLN A 24 2.43 -31.18 -8.98
CA GLN A 24 1.12 -31.73 -9.38
C GLN A 24 0.53 -30.99 -10.59
N THR A 25 0.58 -29.66 -10.57
CA THR A 25 -0.02 -28.81 -11.60
C THR A 25 0.99 -27.83 -12.15
N PRO A 26 0.84 -27.39 -13.42
CA PRO A 26 1.61 -26.30 -13.98
C PRO A 26 1.37 -25.01 -13.18
N LEU A 27 2.40 -24.18 -13.08
CA LEU A 27 2.34 -22.91 -12.41
C LEU A 27 2.40 -21.76 -13.42
N GLU A 28 1.29 -21.07 -13.60
CA GLU A 28 1.20 -19.80 -14.31
C GLU A 28 1.79 -18.65 -13.46
N GLY A 29 2.34 -17.63 -14.12
CA GLY A 29 2.77 -16.41 -13.46
C GLY A 29 4.05 -16.54 -12.63
N VAL A 30 4.89 -17.54 -12.90
CA VAL A 30 6.24 -17.61 -12.34
C VAL A 30 7.15 -16.67 -13.14
N GLU A 31 7.78 -15.72 -12.48
CA GLU A 31 8.84 -14.92 -13.10
C GLU A 31 10.09 -15.78 -13.21
N VAL A 32 10.55 -15.97 -14.45
CA VAL A 32 11.81 -16.66 -14.77
C VAL A 32 12.78 -15.60 -15.30
N THR A 33 13.97 -15.49 -14.68
CA THR A 33 14.95 -14.48 -15.01
C THR A 33 16.30 -15.13 -15.30
N ILE A 34 16.98 -14.70 -16.34
CA ILE A 34 18.40 -15.02 -16.55
C ILE A 34 19.21 -14.17 -15.56
N LYS A 35 19.87 -14.83 -14.61
CA LYS A 35 20.64 -14.17 -13.55
C LYS A 35 21.69 -13.22 -14.14
N ASP A 36 21.91 -12.10 -13.46
CA ASP A 36 22.86 -11.05 -13.85
C ASP A 36 22.53 -10.38 -15.21
N SER A 37 21.27 -10.52 -15.67
CA SER A 37 20.73 -9.82 -16.82
C SER A 37 19.35 -9.22 -16.53
N GLU A 38 18.87 -8.36 -17.42
CA GLU A 38 17.48 -7.85 -17.36
C GLU A 38 16.48 -8.74 -18.11
N THR A 39 16.97 -9.85 -18.70
CA THR A 39 16.16 -10.75 -19.52
C THR A 39 15.31 -11.63 -18.64
N LYS A 40 13.99 -11.47 -18.73
CA LYS A 40 13.01 -12.24 -17.97
C LYS A 40 11.76 -12.53 -18.77
N CYS A 41 11.05 -13.56 -18.39
CA CYS A 41 9.72 -13.90 -18.90
C CYS A 41 8.84 -14.43 -17.77
N THR A 42 7.57 -14.64 -18.08
CA THR A 42 6.58 -15.18 -17.11
C THR A 42 5.97 -16.44 -17.70
N THR A 43 5.79 -17.46 -16.88
CA THR A 43 5.15 -18.73 -17.32
C THR A 43 3.67 -18.50 -17.68
N ASP A 44 3.23 -19.19 -18.74
CA ASP A 44 1.83 -19.23 -19.20
C ASP A 44 0.94 -20.17 -18.32
N GLU A 45 -0.34 -20.33 -18.70
CA GLU A 45 -1.32 -21.22 -18.06
C GLU A 45 -0.89 -22.70 -18.01
N LYS A 46 0.06 -23.09 -18.87
CA LYS A 46 0.65 -24.43 -18.89
C LYS A 46 1.98 -24.51 -18.14
N GLY A 47 2.35 -23.44 -17.44
CA GLY A 47 3.63 -23.32 -16.77
C GLY A 47 4.81 -23.18 -17.72
N PHE A 48 4.58 -22.97 -19.01
CA PHE A 48 5.64 -22.92 -20.03
C PHE A 48 6.31 -21.54 -20.05
N TYR A 49 7.62 -21.54 -20.23
CA TYR A 49 8.44 -20.36 -20.46
C TYR A 49 9.47 -20.62 -21.57
N GLU A 50 9.91 -19.56 -22.23
CA GLU A 50 10.89 -19.64 -23.33
C GLU A 50 11.71 -18.37 -23.45
N PHE A 51 13.02 -18.54 -23.61
CA PHE A 51 13.96 -17.50 -24.02
C PHE A 51 14.52 -17.88 -25.39
N LYS A 52 14.42 -16.99 -26.34
CA LYS A 52 14.95 -17.15 -27.71
C LYS A 52 16.14 -16.26 -27.91
N GLU A 53 16.85 -16.51 -29.00
CA GLU A 53 17.93 -15.64 -29.44
C GLU A 53 19.07 -15.52 -28.40
N LEU A 54 19.39 -16.65 -27.76
CA LEU A 54 20.46 -16.69 -26.78
C LEU A 54 21.78 -17.07 -27.43
N GLU A 55 22.85 -16.39 -27.07
CA GLU A 55 24.20 -16.81 -27.44
C GLU A 55 24.53 -18.16 -26.76
N ALA A 56 25.41 -18.95 -27.43
CA ALA A 56 25.91 -20.17 -26.82
C ALA A 56 26.68 -19.84 -25.54
N GLY A 57 26.38 -20.50 -24.44
CA GLY A 57 27.01 -20.18 -23.16
C GLY A 57 26.46 -20.97 -21.98
N ASN A 58 26.94 -20.61 -20.79
CA ASN A 58 26.46 -21.15 -19.52
C ASN A 58 25.57 -20.12 -18.83
N TYR A 59 24.36 -20.53 -18.46
CA TYR A 59 23.33 -19.69 -17.89
C TYR A 59 22.92 -20.15 -16.51
N THR A 60 22.44 -19.19 -15.73
CA THR A 60 21.76 -19.44 -14.46
C THR A 60 20.37 -18.85 -14.53
N LEU A 61 19.36 -19.65 -14.24
CA LEU A 61 17.97 -19.19 -14.13
C LEU A 61 17.55 -19.02 -12.69
N THR A 62 16.74 -18.01 -12.45
CA THR A 62 16.03 -17.82 -11.18
C THR A 62 14.54 -17.92 -11.42
N PHE A 63 13.84 -18.53 -10.47
CA PHE A 63 12.40 -18.75 -10.50
C PHE A 63 11.78 -18.12 -9.25
N ASN A 64 10.88 -17.16 -9.45
CA ASN A 64 10.25 -16.41 -8.38
C ASN A 64 8.72 -16.36 -8.57
N LYS A 65 7.99 -16.72 -7.52
CA LYS A 65 6.52 -16.60 -7.44
C LYS A 65 6.12 -16.42 -5.98
N THR A 66 5.25 -15.46 -5.71
CA THR A 66 4.71 -15.25 -4.35
C THR A 66 4.02 -16.53 -3.86
N GLY A 67 4.33 -16.94 -2.63
CA GLY A 67 3.83 -18.18 -2.02
C GLY A 67 4.66 -19.40 -2.32
N TYR A 68 5.77 -19.27 -3.02
CA TYR A 68 6.68 -20.36 -3.35
C TYR A 68 8.12 -20.06 -2.94
N ARG A 69 8.91 -21.11 -2.73
CA ARG A 69 10.34 -20.98 -2.48
C ARG A 69 11.04 -20.50 -3.75
N TYR A 70 11.86 -19.48 -3.58
CA TYR A 70 12.78 -19.03 -4.63
C TYR A 70 13.77 -20.14 -4.98
N ILE A 71 13.96 -20.38 -6.28
CA ILE A 71 14.92 -21.35 -6.79
C ILE A 71 15.90 -20.66 -7.74
N GLU A 72 17.15 -21.07 -7.65
CA GLU A 72 18.21 -20.75 -8.59
C GLU A 72 18.76 -22.06 -9.17
N GLN A 73 18.83 -22.14 -10.50
CA GLN A 73 19.44 -23.27 -11.23
C GLN A 73 20.60 -22.76 -12.08
N SER A 74 21.78 -23.22 -11.76
CA SER A 74 23.03 -22.88 -12.46
C SER A 74 23.46 -23.98 -13.44
N ASP A 75 24.56 -23.70 -14.15
CA ASP A 75 25.23 -24.63 -15.06
C ASP A 75 24.36 -25.11 -16.24
N ILE A 76 23.47 -24.25 -16.72
CA ILE A 76 22.62 -24.53 -17.87
C ILE A 76 23.38 -24.18 -19.16
N ILE A 77 23.74 -25.20 -19.91
CA ILE A 77 24.46 -25.03 -21.16
C ILE A 77 23.46 -24.83 -22.31
N VAL A 78 23.57 -23.72 -23.01
CA VAL A 78 22.86 -23.44 -24.27
C VAL A 78 23.85 -23.56 -25.42
N GLU A 79 23.56 -24.44 -26.36
CA GLU A 79 24.38 -24.63 -27.58
C GLU A 79 23.74 -23.92 -28.76
N MET A 80 24.57 -23.58 -29.78
CA MET A 80 24.11 -22.93 -30.99
C MET A 80 23.11 -23.81 -31.74
N GLY A 81 21.94 -23.26 -32.08
CA GLY A 81 20.91 -23.95 -32.83
C GLY A 81 20.16 -25.04 -32.07
N ASP A 82 20.42 -25.19 -30.79
CA ASP A 82 19.76 -26.19 -29.97
C ASP A 82 18.80 -25.56 -28.93
N THR A 83 17.97 -26.41 -28.32
CA THR A 83 17.02 -26.03 -27.26
C THR A 83 17.37 -26.71 -25.94
N ALA A 84 17.88 -25.94 -24.99
CA ALA A 84 18.05 -26.41 -23.62
C ALA A 84 16.67 -26.44 -22.91
N LYS A 85 16.27 -27.59 -22.41
CA LYS A 85 15.00 -27.78 -21.70
C LYS A 85 15.22 -27.93 -20.22
N ILE A 86 14.71 -26.98 -19.42
CA ILE A 86 14.85 -26.92 -17.98
C ILE A 86 13.46 -26.89 -17.31
N ASN A 87 13.02 -28.04 -16.84
CA ASN A 87 11.78 -28.15 -16.07
C ASN A 87 12.10 -27.97 -14.57
N THR A 88 11.26 -27.20 -13.89
CA THR A 88 11.46 -26.83 -12.49
C THR A 88 10.21 -27.12 -11.67
N THR A 89 10.40 -27.59 -10.45
CA THR A 89 9.32 -27.72 -9.47
C THR A 89 9.54 -26.75 -8.33
N LEU A 90 8.57 -25.86 -8.10
CA LEU A 90 8.58 -24.94 -6.96
C LEU A 90 7.83 -25.56 -5.79
N GLU A 91 8.39 -25.43 -4.59
CA GLU A 91 7.74 -25.81 -3.34
C GLU A 91 6.92 -24.66 -2.79
N GLU A 92 5.69 -24.93 -2.36
CA GLU A 92 4.86 -23.93 -1.67
C GLU A 92 5.47 -23.56 -0.32
N LEU A 93 5.43 -22.26 -0.01
CA LEU A 93 5.79 -21.78 1.31
C LEU A 93 4.68 -22.11 2.29
N PRO A 94 4.99 -22.71 3.44
CA PRO A 94 4.01 -22.92 4.49
C PRO A 94 3.49 -21.57 5.02
N THR A 95 2.26 -21.58 5.53
CA THR A 95 1.64 -20.43 6.17
C THR A 95 1.35 -20.73 7.63
N TYR A 96 1.44 -19.69 8.47
CA TYR A 96 1.16 -19.78 9.90
C TYR A 96 0.28 -18.62 10.33
N SER A 97 -0.49 -18.79 11.40
CA SER A 97 -1.24 -17.69 11.97
C SER A 97 -0.35 -16.79 12.84
N VAL A 98 -0.64 -15.49 12.79
CA VAL A 98 -0.07 -14.50 13.70
C VAL A 98 -1.21 -13.82 14.43
N SER A 99 -1.20 -13.83 15.75
CA SER A 99 -2.25 -13.25 16.58
C SER A 99 -1.66 -12.54 17.80
N GLY A 100 -2.43 -11.64 18.38
CA GLY A 100 -2.04 -10.90 19.57
C GLY A 100 -3.19 -10.10 20.15
N LYS A 101 -2.89 -9.36 21.18
CA LYS A 101 -3.83 -8.46 21.83
C LYS A 101 -3.18 -7.10 22.06
N ILE A 102 -3.93 -6.04 21.83
CA ILE A 102 -3.49 -4.67 21.99
C ILE A 102 -4.19 -4.08 23.19
N VAL A 103 -3.44 -3.51 24.11
CA VAL A 103 -3.93 -2.90 25.36
C VAL A 103 -3.29 -1.54 25.59
N ASN A 104 -3.91 -0.72 26.42
CA ASN A 104 -3.33 0.52 26.91
C ASN A 104 -2.47 0.28 28.19
N SER A 105 -1.88 1.33 28.73
CA SER A 105 -1.05 1.29 29.94
C SER A 105 -1.80 0.83 31.21
N LYS A 106 -3.14 0.76 31.17
CA LYS A 106 -3.99 0.26 32.25
C LYS A 106 -4.46 -1.17 32.01
N ASN A 107 -3.94 -1.84 30.98
CA ASN A 107 -4.34 -3.18 30.54
C ASN A 107 -5.79 -3.26 30.02
N GLU A 108 -6.34 -2.14 29.55
CA GLU A 108 -7.66 -2.09 28.91
C GLU A 108 -7.50 -2.36 27.40
N PRO A 109 -8.40 -3.14 26.77
CA PRO A 109 -8.28 -3.48 25.36
C PRO A 109 -8.45 -2.24 24.46
N ILE A 110 -7.67 -2.21 23.39
CA ILE A 110 -7.76 -1.17 22.36
C ILE A 110 -8.41 -1.76 21.11
N SER A 111 -9.62 -1.31 20.82
CA SER A 111 -10.36 -1.67 19.62
C SER A 111 -9.99 -0.79 18.42
N HIS A 112 -10.25 -1.31 17.22
CA HIS A 112 -10.05 -0.58 15.96
C HIS A 112 -8.63 0.00 15.78
N ALA A 113 -7.62 -0.65 16.35
CA ALA A 113 -6.24 -0.37 16.01
C ALA A 113 -5.92 -1.03 14.67
N GLN A 114 -5.38 -0.27 13.73
CA GLN A 114 -4.91 -0.80 12.47
C GLN A 114 -3.64 -1.60 12.70
N VAL A 115 -3.66 -2.86 12.31
CA VAL A 115 -2.51 -3.76 12.41
C VAL A 115 -2.08 -4.16 11.00
N SER A 116 -0.83 -3.94 10.68
CA SER A 116 -0.27 -4.24 9.36
C SER A 116 1.00 -5.06 9.48
N ILE A 117 1.15 -6.07 8.64
CA ILE A 117 2.40 -6.80 8.45
C ILE A 117 2.93 -6.43 7.07
N THR A 118 4.18 -6.00 6.99
CA THR A 118 4.87 -5.66 5.74
C THR A 118 6.15 -6.46 5.59
N GLY A 119 6.53 -6.82 4.36
CA GLY A 119 7.76 -7.59 4.12
C GLY A 119 7.67 -8.48 2.89
N TYR A 120 7.75 -9.79 3.06
CA TYR A 120 7.63 -10.73 1.92
C TYR A 120 6.31 -10.54 1.17
N THR A 121 5.24 -10.34 1.91
CA THR A 121 3.91 -9.97 1.40
C THR A 121 3.21 -9.14 2.47
N ASP A 122 2.31 -8.25 2.06
CA ASP A 122 1.65 -7.33 2.97
C ASP A 122 0.28 -7.87 3.41
N TYR A 123 -0.02 -7.68 4.69
CA TYR A 123 -1.31 -8.04 5.31
C TYR A 123 -1.79 -6.89 6.18
N SER A 124 -3.11 -6.76 6.31
CA SER A 124 -3.70 -5.80 7.23
C SER A 124 -4.98 -6.33 7.88
N THR A 125 -5.23 -5.91 9.10
CA THR A 125 -6.43 -6.21 9.88
C THR A 125 -6.65 -5.13 10.92
N GLU A 126 -7.78 -5.18 11.62
CA GLU A 126 -8.06 -4.31 12.76
C GLU A 126 -8.27 -5.14 14.03
N SER A 127 -7.94 -4.55 15.18
CA SER A 127 -8.24 -5.17 16.47
C SER A 127 -9.73 -5.12 16.79
N GLY A 128 -10.27 -6.22 17.31
CA GLY A 128 -11.64 -6.35 17.77
C GLY A 128 -11.94 -5.54 19.03
N SER A 129 -13.18 -5.58 19.49
CA SER A 129 -13.63 -4.86 20.70
C SER A 129 -12.90 -5.31 21.97
N ASP A 130 -12.35 -6.50 22.00
CA ASP A 130 -11.55 -7.06 23.08
C ASP A 130 -10.03 -6.82 22.92
N GLY A 131 -9.65 -6.03 21.90
CA GLY A 131 -8.26 -5.71 21.53
C GLY A 131 -7.54 -6.80 20.76
N THR A 132 -8.15 -7.95 20.51
CA THR A 132 -7.49 -9.06 19.80
C THR A 132 -7.44 -8.83 18.29
N PHE A 133 -6.39 -9.35 17.65
CA PHE A 133 -6.26 -9.43 16.20
C PHE A 133 -5.70 -10.78 15.76
N ILE A 134 -5.96 -11.16 14.52
CA ILE A 134 -5.44 -12.38 13.91
C ILE A 134 -5.21 -12.21 12.42
N PHE A 135 -4.06 -12.68 11.95
CA PHE A 135 -3.78 -12.99 10.56
C PHE A 135 -3.78 -14.52 10.44
N PRO A 136 -4.77 -15.13 9.79
CA PRO A 136 -4.90 -16.59 9.81
C PRO A 136 -3.83 -17.31 8.98
N GLN A 137 -3.30 -16.67 7.95
CA GLN A 137 -2.34 -17.24 7.01
C GLN A 137 -1.31 -16.19 6.61
N VAL A 138 -0.11 -16.27 7.18
CA VAL A 138 1.05 -15.46 6.85
C VAL A 138 2.12 -16.42 6.32
N TYR A 139 2.67 -16.15 5.14
CA TYR A 139 3.73 -16.98 4.57
C TYR A 139 4.97 -17.02 5.45
N GLN A 140 5.65 -18.17 5.43
CA GLN A 140 6.94 -18.32 6.09
C GLN A 140 7.94 -17.29 5.58
N SER A 141 8.46 -16.43 6.48
CA SER A 141 9.52 -15.47 6.21
C SER A 141 10.10 -14.93 7.52
N ASN A 142 11.35 -14.54 7.51
CA ASN A 142 12.03 -13.89 8.63
C ASN A 142 12.15 -12.36 8.48
N LEU A 143 11.47 -11.79 7.48
CA LEU A 143 11.61 -10.39 7.09
C LEU A 143 10.26 -9.64 7.18
N TYR A 144 9.54 -9.81 8.28
CA TYR A 144 8.31 -9.06 8.51
C TYR A 144 8.49 -7.99 9.59
N ALA A 145 7.84 -6.85 9.34
CA ALA A 145 7.58 -5.82 10.34
C ALA A 145 6.07 -5.77 10.60
N LEU A 146 5.67 -5.91 11.85
CA LEU A 146 4.29 -5.70 12.28
C LEU A 146 4.20 -4.29 12.86
N THR A 147 3.34 -3.46 12.29
CA THR A 147 3.10 -2.08 12.70
C THR A 147 1.68 -1.95 13.24
N ILE A 148 1.53 -1.26 14.35
CA ILE A 148 0.25 -1.02 15.00
C ILE A 148 0.03 0.48 15.10
N GLU A 149 -1.13 0.93 14.63
CA GLU A 149 -1.50 2.33 14.63
C GLU A 149 -2.89 2.54 15.25
N ARG A 150 -2.99 3.49 16.15
CA ARG A 150 -4.26 3.94 16.71
C ARG A 150 -4.21 5.43 17.01
N TYR A 151 -5.27 6.14 16.65
CA TYR A 151 -5.37 7.58 16.92
C TYR A 151 -5.17 7.90 18.40
N GLY A 152 -4.34 8.90 18.67
CA GLY A 152 -4.03 9.36 20.05
C GLY A 152 -3.10 8.45 20.83
N LEU A 153 -2.63 7.35 20.23
CA LEU A 153 -1.67 6.43 20.85
C LEU A 153 -0.35 6.39 20.08
N SER A 154 0.71 5.96 20.73
CA SER A 154 1.99 5.75 20.08
C SER A 154 1.87 4.60 19.07
N ASN A 155 2.48 4.78 17.90
CA ASN A 155 2.67 3.68 16.98
C ASN A 155 3.77 2.77 17.51
N ASP A 156 3.61 1.47 17.30
CA ASP A 156 4.63 0.49 17.63
C ASP A 156 4.98 -0.35 16.40
N THR A 157 6.23 -0.82 16.34
CA THR A 157 6.71 -1.67 15.26
C THR A 157 7.53 -2.82 15.85
N LEU A 158 7.11 -4.03 15.53
CA LEU A 158 7.75 -5.26 15.98
C LEU A 158 8.33 -6.02 14.78
N THR A 159 9.51 -6.59 14.95
CA THR A 159 10.05 -7.53 13.97
C THR A 159 9.40 -8.90 14.19
N LEU A 160 8.88 -9.49 13.11
CA LEU A 160 8.29 -10.83 13.13
C LEU A 160 9.16 -11.81 12.33
N ASN A 161 9.34 -12.98 12.90
CA ASN A 161 9.94 -14.13 12.26
C ASN A 161 8.92 -15.27 12.21
N VAL A 162 8.34 -15.51 11.03
CA VAL A 162 7.31 -16.53 10.80
C VAL A 162 8.00 -17.75 10.18
N GLU A 163 8.46 -18.69 11.01
CA GLU A 163 9.27 -19.80 10.52
C GLU A 163 8.55 -21.16 10.51
N ASN A 164 8.19 -21.67 11.69
CA ASN A 164 7.84 -23.09 11.83
C ASN A 164 6.55 -23.33 12.64
N SER A 165 5.87 -22.29 13.11
CA SER A 165 4.69 -22.43 13.97
C SER A 165 3.84 -21.17 13.96
N ASN A 166 2.60 -21.33 14.39
CA ASN A 166 1.73 -20.19 14.70
C ASN A 166 2.35 -19.31 15.79
N ILE A 167 2.17 -18.01 15.65
CA ILE A 167 2.70 -17.00 16.58
C ILE A 167 1.54 -16.42 17.37
N VAL A 168 1.68 -16.45 18.70
CA VAL A 168 0.83 -15.71 19.61
C VAL A 168 1.74 -14.70 20.31
N LEU A 169 1.52 -13.42 20.00
CA LEU A 169 2.30 -12.34 20.59
C LEU A 169 1.80 -12.07 22.01
N ASP A 170 2.71 -11.68 22.88
CA ASP A 170 2.36 -11.10 24.18
C ASP A 170 1.51 -9.83 23.99
N ASP A 171 0.82 -9.40 25.04
CA ASP A 171 0.03 -8.17 25.01
C ASP A 171 0.88 -6.96 24.59
N ILE A 172 0.45 -6.29 23.53
CA ILE A 172 1.15 -5.12 22.97
C ILE A 172 0.57 -3.88 23.63
N ILE A 173 1.40 -3.16 24.37
CA ILE A 173 0.99 -2.00 25.14
C ILE A 173 1.22 -0.73 24.36
N LEU A 174 0.16 -0.10 23.84
CA LEU A 174 0.25 1.23 23.28
C LEU A 174 0.11 2.28 24.39
N LYS A 175 0.96 3.30 24.32
CA LYS A 175 0.97 4.41 25.27
C LYS A 175 0.28 5.63 24.68
N ASP A 176 -0.31 6.46 25.53
CA ASP A 176 -0.81 7.75 25.10
C ASP A 176 0.30 8.56 24.43
N LYS A 177 0.01 9.11 23.26
CA LYS A 177 0.94 9.97 22.54
C LYS A 177 0.88 11.36 23.14
N PRO A 178 1.99 11.91 23.67
CA PRO A 178 2.05 13.31 24.09
C PRO A 178 1.83 14.19 22.86
N LEU A 179 0.70 14.85 22.79
CA LEU A 179 0.39 15.75 21.69
C LEU A 179 0.56 17.18 22.18
N PRO A 180 1.25 18.04 21.43
CA PRO A 180 1.30 19.46 21.77
C PRO A 180 -0.07 20.10 21.60
N PRO A 181 -0.42 21.09 22.43
CA PRO A 181 -1.60 21.88 22.20
C PRO A 181 -1.45 22.62 20.86
N TYR A 182 -2.56 22.83 20.17
CA TYR A 182 -2.55 23.60 18.92
C TYR A 182 -3.32 24.89 19.05
N SER A 183 -3.18 25.78 18.04
CA SER A 183 -3.76 27.13 18.05
C SER A 183 -3.40 27.94 19.32
N LEU A 184 -2.14 27.85 19.75
CA LEU A 184 -1.66 28.65 20.87
C LEU A 184 -1.73 30.14 20.52
N GLN A 185 -2.47 30.88 21.32
CA GLN A 185 -2.60 32.33 21.25
C GLN A 185 -2.10 32.94 22.55
N ALA A 186 -1.43 34.10 22.42
CA ALA A 186 -0.94 34.85 23.55
C ALA A 186 -1.45 36.30 23.44
N GLU A 187 -2.10 36.78 24.47
CA GLU A 187 -2.59 38.14 24.57
C GLU A 187 -2.00 38.83 25.81
N ILE A 188 -1.47 40.02 25.64
CA ILE A 188 -0.95 40.83 26.76
C ILE A 188 -2.13 41.56 27.41
N GLN A 189 -2.40 41.29 28.68
CA GLN A 189 -3.44 41.92 29.49
C GLN A 189 -2.79 42.64 30.66
N GLY A 190 -2.41 43.91 30.44
CA GLY A 190 -1.69 44.68 31.44
C GLY A 190 -0.28 44.13 31.68
N GLU A 191 0.03 43.72 32.91
CA GLU A 191 1.31 43.08 33.28
C GLU A 191 1.29 41.54 33.17
N GLN A 192 0.19 40.96 32.68
CA GLN A 192 -0.01 39.51 32.55
C GLN A 192 -0.10 39.13 31.07
N VAL A 193 0.24 37.87 30.78
CA VAL A 193 0.04 37.26 29.46
C VAL A 193 -1.03 36.19 29.61
N LYS A 194 -2.14 36.33 28.91
CA LYS A 194 -3.16 35.28 28.76
C LYS A 194 -2.74 34.37 27.66
N LEU A 195 -2.70 33.06 27.95
CA LEU A 195 -2.47 32.00 26.98
C LEU A 195 -3.77 31.22 26.76
N GLU A 196 -4.14 31.03 25.52
CA GLU A 196 -5.25 30.19 25.12
C GLU A 196 -4.74 29.15 24.12
N TRP A 197 -5.20 27.93 24.22
CA TRP A 197 -4.89 26.85 23.27
C TRP A 197 -6.06 25.89 23.15
N LYS A 198 -6.10 25.15 22.06
CA LYS A 198 -7.03 24.03 21.85
C LYS A 198 -6.42 22.74 22.36
N GLU A 199 -7.27 21.76 22.65
CA GLU A 199 -6.85 20.43 23.09
C GLU A 199 -5.82 19.82 22.14
N PRO A 200 -4.79 19.15 22.68
CA PRO A 200 -3.85 18.40 21.84
C PRO A 200 -4.56 17.42 20.92
N MET A 201 -4.14 17.38 19.67
CA MET A 201 -4.66 16.45 18.66
C MET A 201 -3.55 15.78 17.93
N ASP A 202 -3.72 14.49 17.61
CA ASP A 202 -2.95 13.82 16.59
C ASP A 202 -3.58 14.09 15.22
N THR A 203 -2.84 14.76 14.36
CA THR A 203 -3.31 15.05 13.00
C THR A 203 -2.66 14.07 12.03
N ARG A 204 -3.46 13.40 11.23
CA ARG A 204 -3.02 12.54 10.14
C ARG A 204 -3.57 13.05 8.83
N LEU A 205 -2.79 12.91 7.78
CA LEU A 205 -3.24 13.16 6.44
C LEU A 205 -3.83 11.86 5.86
N PHE A 206 -5.15 11.81 5.74
CA PHE A 206 -5.82 10.75 4.99
C PHE A 206 -5.80 11.11 3.50
N ARG A 207 -5.38 10.19 2.65
CA ARG A 207 -5.28 10.39 1.21
C ARG A 207 -5.89 9.22 0.45
N HIS A 208 -6.68 9.55 -0.58
CA HIS A 208 -7.15 8.60 -1.59
C HIS A 208 -6.45 8.78 -2.95
N ASP A 209 -5.41 9.60 -2.99
CA ASP A 209 -4.59 9.85 -4.16
C ASP A 209 -3.12 9.51 -3.89
N ASN A 210 -2.37 9.28 -4.95
CA ASN A 210 -0.94 9.06 -4.92
C ASN A 210 -0.11 10.33 -5.18
N GLY A 211 -0.77 11.50 -5.20
CA GLY A 211 -0.16 12.79 -5.53
C GLY A 211 0.12 12.98 -7.03
N ILE A 212 -0.26 12.03 -7.87
CA ILE A 212 -0.08 12.08 -9.33
C ILE A 212 -1.42 12.33 -9.99
N HIS A 213 -1.48 13.28 -10.91
CA HIS A 213 -2.69 13.54 -11.70
C HIS A 213 -2.99 12.34 -12.61
N GLY A 214 -4.09 11.61 -12.32
CA GLY A 214 -4.45 10.38 -13.03
C GLY A 214 -5.70 10.47 -13.89
N GLY A 215 -6.42 11.59 -13.87
CA GLY A 215 -7.68 11.74 -14.61
C GLY A 215 -8.53 12.87 -14.05
N ARG A 216 -9.67 13.09 -14.68
CA ARG A 216 -10.61 14.15 -14.30
C ARG A 216 -11.99 13.57 -14.04
N LEU A 217 -12.62 14.06 -12.98
CA LEU A 217 -14.05 13.92 -12.76
C LEU A 217 -14.70 15.28 -13.00
N GLY A 218 -15.71 15.34 -13.80
CA GLY A 218 -16.41 16.58 -14.08
C GLY A 218 -17.76 16.32 -14.75
N THR A 219 -18.62 17.34 -14.75
CA THR A 219 -19.88 17.32 -15.46
C THR A 219 -19.80 18.24 -16.67
N THR A 220 -20.34 17.79 -17.79
CA THR A 220 -20.55 18.61 -18.98
C THR A 220 -21.93 19.24 -18.93
N GLY A 221 -22.00 20.57 -18.88
CA GLY A 221 -23.24 21.31 -18.89
C GLY A 221 -23.36 22.38 -17.78
N SER A 222 -23.85 23.56 -18.12
CA SER A 222 -23.89 24.73 -17.22
C SER A 222 -24.93 24.64 -16.09
N THR A 223 -25.80 23.63 -16.08
CA THR A 223 -26.91 23.50 -15.14
C THR A 223 -26.81 22.34 -14.18
N VAL A 224 -25.77 21.49 -14.30
CA VAL A 224 -25.59 20.32 -13.45
C VAL A 224 -24.75 20.69 -12.23
N LYS A 225 -25.32 20.50 -11.05
CA LYS A 225 -24.61 20.59 -9.77
C LYS A 225 -24.17 19.18 -9.37
N SER A 226 -22.90 18.99 -9.09
CA SER A 226 -22.35 17.73 -8.65
C SER A 226 -21.56 17.91 -7.38
N VAL A 227 -21.60 16.90 -6.51
CA VAL A 227 -20.77 16.81 -5.32
C VAL A 227 -19.75 15.70 -5.58
N TYR A 228 -18.49 16.00 -5.38
CA TYR A 228 -17.39 15.03 -5.46
C TYR A 228 -16.73 14.95 -4.10
N GLY A 229 -16.32 13.78 -3.70
CA GLY A 229 -15.69 13.60 -2.40
C GLY A 229 -15.01 12.26 -2.26
N SER A 230 -14.38 12.10 -1.11
CA SER A 230 -13.76 10.86 -0.66
C SER A 230 -14.43 10.40 0.63
N VAL A 231 -14.53 9.09 0.82
CA VAL A 231 -15.08 8.47 2.02
C VAL A 231 -13.91 7.90 2.83
N PHE A 232 -13.81 8.30 4.08
CA PHE A 232 -12.80 7.84 5.03
C PHE A 232 -13.52 7.09 6.16
N ARG A 233 -13.47 5.76 6.13
CA ARG A 233 -14.18 4.88 7.07
C ARG A 233 -13.43 4.68 8.39
N THR A 234 -12.86 5.74 8.93
CA THR A 234 -12.09 5.69 10.19
C THR A 234 -12.63 6.74 11.14
N PRO A 235 -13.15 6.36 12.32
CA PRO A 235 -13.60 7.31 13.32
C PRO A 235 -12.49 8.30 13.67
N THR A 236 -12.80 9.59 13.59
CA THR A 236 -11.78 10.64 13.77
C THR A 236 -12.40 12.00 14.11
N LYS A 237 -11.52 12.96 14.41
CA LYS A 237 -11.85 14.39 14.42
C LYS A 237 -11.14 15.04 13.24
N LEU A 238 -11.90 15.63 12.33
CA LEU A 238 -11.38 16.33 11.17
C LEU A 238 -10.99 17.77 11.55
N THR A 239 -9.77 18.18 11.21
CA THR A 239 -9.27 19.53 11.46
C THR A 239 -9.21 20.39 10.21
N GLY A 240 -9.22 19.78 9.04
CA GLY A 240 -9.17 20.46 7.76
C GLY A 240 -9.22 19.49 6.60
N MET A 241 -9.20 20.04 5.40
CA MET A 241 -9.13 19.28 4.17
C MET A 241 -8.30 20.00 3.11
N THR A 242 -7.79 19.24 2.16
CA THR A 242 -7.11 19.73 0.98
C THR A 242 -7.72 19.14 -0.28
N TRP A 243 -7.71 19.92 -1.34
CA TRP A 243 -8.23 19.47 -2.64
C TRP A 243 -7.42 20.13 -3.77
N PHE A 244 -7.49 19.49 -4.94
CA PHE A 244 -6.93 20.02 -6.16
C PHE A 244 -8.06 20.19 -7.19
N THR A 245 -8.15 21.35 -7.81
CA THR A 245 -9.09 21.59 -8.93
C THR A 245 -8.31 21.89 -10.19
N GLU A 246 -8.72 21.23 -11.26
CA GLU A 246 -8.22 21.50 -12.59
C GLU A 246 -9.33 22.07 -13.46
N ASN A 247 -9.12 23.23 -14.04
CA ASN A 247 -10.11 23.88 -14.87
C ASN A 247 -9.50 24.42 -16.16
N TYR A 248 -10.09 24.01 -17.30
CA TYR A 248 -9.65 24.44 -18.63
C TYR A 248 -10.52 25.52 -19.28
N LEU A 249 -11.73 25.73 -18.78
CA LEU A 249 -12.73 26.53 -19.48
C LEU A 249 -13.27 27.69 -18.65
N THR A 250 -13.29 27.59 -17.34
CA THR A 250 -13.79 28.64 -16.44
C THR A 250 -13.04 28.58 -15.12
N THR A 251 -12.60 29.72 -14.60
CA THR A 251 -12.00 29.82 -13.27
C THR A 251 -13.08 29.69 -12.19
N HIS A 252 -12.90 28.75 -11.27
CA HIS A 252 -13.72 28.62 -10.08
C HIS A 252 -12.96 29.13 -8.87
N HIS A 253 -13.20 30.40 -8.53
CA HIS A 253 -12.53 31.06 -7.41
C HIS A 253 -12.99 30.57 -6.04
N THR A 254 -14.10 29.86 -5.97
CA THR A 254 -14.65 29.33 -4.71
C THR A 254 -15.26 27.95 -4.92
N VAL A 255 -15.23 27.15 -3.85
CA VAL A 255 -15.93 25.85 -3.72
C VAL A 255 -16.82 25.86 -2.49
N ASN A 256 -17.79 24.95 -2.44
CA ASN A 256 -18.54 24.68 -1.24
C ASN A 256 -18.06 23.36 -0.64
N ILE A 257 -17.83 23.35 0.67
CA ILE A 257 -17.35 22.21 1.43
C ILE A 257 -18.52 21.62 2.20
N PHE A 258 -18.62 20.31 2.18
CA PHE A 258 -19.56 19.53 2.99
C PHE A 258 -18.84 18.35 3.63
N VAL A 259 -19.16 18.07 4.90
CA VAL A 259 -18.76 16.86 5.61
C VAL A 259 -20.04 16.14 6.00
N PHE A 260 -20.20 14.90 5.55
CA PHE A 260 -21.34 14.05 5.85
C PHE A 260 -20.96 13.00 6.89
N ASP A 261 -21.91 12.64 7.73
CA ASP A 261 -21.79 11.47 8.60
C ASP A 261 -21.92 10.17 7.79
N LEU A 262 -21.30 9.11 8.27
CA LEU A 262 -21.44 7.77 7.69
C LEU A 262 -22.42 6.92 8.51
N ASP A 263 -23.08 5.97 7.85
CA ASP A 263 -23.86 4.94 8.52
C ASP A 263 -22.96 3.78 9.04
N ALA A 264 -23.59 2.76 9.59
CA ALA A 264 -22.87 1.60 10.14
C ALA A 264 -22.15 0.77 9.05
N GLU A 265 -22.60 0.88 7.82
CA GLU A 265 -22.02 0.23 6.64
C GLU A 265 -20.88 1.08 6.03
N GLY A 266 -20.69 2.31 6.55
CA GLY A 266 -19.65 3.25 6.09
C GLY A 266 -20.04 4.01 4.82
N GLU A 267 -21.35 4.15 4.54
CA GLU A 267 -21.86 4.93 3.41
C GLU A 267 -22.33 6.33 3.87
N PRO A 268 -22.14 7.38 3.03
CA PRO A 268 -22.55 8.73 3.37
C PRO A 268 -24.06 8.83 3.64
N THR A 269 -24.42 9.39 4.78
CA THR A 269 -25.81 9.68 5.14
C THR A 269 -26.25 11.05 4.60
N SER A 270 -27.51 11.41 4.86
CA SER A 270 -28.00 12.78 4.61
C SER A 270 -27.63 13.77 5.72
N THR A 271 -26.99 13.31 6.80
CA THR A 271 -26.60 14.16 7.94
C THR A 271 -25.33 14.93 7.59
N ILE A 272 -25.42 16.24 7.58
CA ILE A 272 -24.29 17.14 7.33
C ILE A 272 -23.66 17.51 8.68
N LEU A 273 -22.45 17.07 8.92
CA LEU A 273 -21.66 17.40 10.12
C LEU A 273 -21.07 18.82 10.01
N TYR A 274 -20.75 19.26 8.80
CA TYR A 274 -20.24 20.60 8.55
C TYR A 274 -20.53 21.03 7.11
N SER A 275 -20.76 22.32 6.93
CA SER A 275 -20.84 22.92 5.59
C SER A 275 -20.29 24.35 5.60
N GLN A 276 -19.57 24.70 4.54
CA GLN A 276 -19.08 26.04 4.30
C GLN A 276 -19.20 26.37 2.83
N THR A 277 -19.78 27.51 2.50
CA THR A 277 -19.91 28.01 1.13
C THR A 277 -18.85 29.06 0.82
N ASN A 278 -18.58 29.21 -0.49
CA ASN A 278 -17.66 30.24 -1.00
C ASN A 278 -16.25 30.17 -0.40
N VAL A 279 -15.75 28.97 -0.16
CA VAL A 279 -14.36 28.77 0.30
C VAL A 279 -13.40 29.10 -0.85
N PRO A 280 -12.37 29.93 -0.64
CA PRO A 280 -11.40 30.25 -1.69
C PRO A 280 -10.78 29.01 -2.30
N ASN A 281 -10.68 29.01 -3.62
CA ASN A 281 -10.13 27.91 -4.40
C ASN A 281 -9.01 28.42 -5.32
N LYS A 282 -7.97 27.64 -5.47
CA LYS A 282 -6.87 27.88 -6.41
C LYS A 282 -6.99 26.87 -7.55
N ASP A 283 -7.18 27.38 -8.77
CA ASP A 283 -7.17 26.52 -9.95
C ASP A 283 -5.74 26.10 -10.30
N MET A 284 -5.56 24.81 -10.64
CA MET A 284 -4.28 24.19 -10.98
C MET A 284 -3.26 24.14 -9.82
N GLU A 285 -3.73 24.38 -8.59
CA GLU A 285 -2.93 24.30 -7.38
C GLU A 285 -3.70 23.57 -6.27
N TRP A 286 -2.98 23.10 -5.27
CA TRP A 286 -3.58 22.61 -4.05
C TRP A 286 -4.19 23.74 -3.22
N SER A 287 -5.45 23.56 -2.88
CA SER A 287 -6.19 24.41 -1.93
C SER A 287 -6.33 23.68 -0.60
N SER A 288 -6.42 24.43 0.49
CA SER A 288 -6.63 23.91 1.83
C SER A 288 -7.66 24.73 2.59
N PHE A 289 -8.34 24.08 3.51
CA PHE A 289 -9.27 24.71 4.45
C PHE A 289 -9.12 24.06 5.83
N GLU A 290 -8.93 24.89 6.84
CA GLU A 290 -8.92 24.45 8.24
C GLU A 290 -10.31 24.70 8.84
N PHE A 291 -10.88 23.69 9.47
CA PHE A 291 -12.16 23.84 10.16
C PHE A 291 -11.99 24.72 11.40
N PRO A 292 -12.89 25.69 11.65
CA PRO A 292 -12.83 26.58 12.82
C PRO A 292 -12.77 25.80 14.14
N GLU A 293 -13.49 24.69 14.21
CA GLU A 293 -13.45 23.70 15.29
C GLU A 293 -13.33 22.31 14.67
N PRO A 294 -12.66 21.38 15.35
CA PRO A 294 -12.59 20.01 14.88
C PRO A 294 -13.97 19.37 14.76
N ILE A 295 -14.25 18.76 13.62
CA ILE A 295 -15.50 18.07 13.35
C ILE A 295 -15.37 16.64 13.87
N ASN A 296 -16.25 16.24 14.75
CA ASN A 296 -16.30 14.86 15.23
C ASN A 296 -17.00 13.99 14.20
N ALA A 297 -16.30 13.01 13.63
CA ALA A 297 -16.80 12.04 12.68
C ALA A 297 -16.66 10.63 13.33
N PRO A 298 -17.66 10.19 14.12
CA PRO A 298 -17.55 8.97 14.91
C PRO A 298 -17.54 7.69 14.08
N ASN A 299 -18.05 7.75 12.87
CA ASN A 299 -18.13 6.62 11.94
C ASN A 299 -17.16 6.77 10.74
N GLY A 300 -16.56 7.93 10.63
CA GLY A 300 -15.71 8.29 9.51
C GLY A 300 -16.19 9.50 8.75
#